data_2de0a442dc1116a63f0487039734155d
#
_entry.id   2de0a442dc1116a63f0487039734155d
#
_cell.length_a   1.000
_cell.length_b   1.000
_cell.length_c   1.000
_cell.angle_alpha   90.00
_cell.angle_beta   90.00
_cell.angle_gamma   90.00
#
_symmetry.space_group_name_H-M   'P 1'
#
loop_
_entity.id
_entity.type
_entity.pdbx_description
1 polymer ?
#
loop_
_entity_poly.entity_id
_entity_poly.type
_entity_poly.pdbx_seq_one_letter_code
_entity_poly.pdbx_strand_id
1 'polypeptide(L)'
;MDSKLIDPNHPLKTKDIVGNSELWQLIAKKIQNHICPHLIICGPAGIGKSTFIRTMLLGSGYNVLTHNCIADSGLRDVRDSIRSFARGSVDSKGNHRWIVLEHADSLTADTQAFLRRLLETASTSTRFIFEVRESGAISEPILSRSWLCNIDVPSFLEIRYEILRRTNNEISIEDAERIATDSCGNVRVAVHNALAIWRIKDKKDKIGCGSEIIESLWQKRPEENDTSYGLWACETIAALKKQGADSRIFLRLKMNENNHALRVLSQWNRPGGSSSRALWLYAMCGQKQEV
;
A
#
# COMPACT_ATOMS: atom_id res chain seq x y z
N MET A 1 -11.44 -16.08 -19.59
CA MET A 1 -10.56 -15.86 -18.42
C MET A 1 -10.96 -14.56 -17.76
N ASP A 2 -11.33 -14.62 -16.52
CA ASP A 2 -12.02 -13.51 -15.86
C ASP A 2 -11.11 -12.31 -15.63
N SER A 3 -11.25 -11.28 -16.47
CA SER A 3 -10.70 -9.93 -16.25
C SER A 3 -11.14 -9.32 -14.90
N LYS A 4 -12.13 -9.92 -14.28
CA LYS A 4 -12.73 -9.52 -12.99
C LYS A 4 -11.79 -9.63 -11.79
N LEU A 5 -10.73 -10.45 -11.85
CA LEU A 5 -9.76 -10.63 -10.75
C LEU A 5 -8.77 -9.46 -10.63
N ILE A 6 -8.73 -8.56 -11.60
CA ILE A 6 -7.71 -7.51 -11.72
C ILE A 6 -8.33 -6.11 -11.65
N ASP A 7 -9.65 -6.01 -11.76
CA ASP A 7 -10.34 -4.73 -11.65
C ASP A 7 -10.28 -4.23 -10.21
N PRO A 8 -9.62 -3.09 -9.93
CA PRO A 8 -9.61 -2.51 -8.58
C PRO A 8 -11.01 -2.12 -8.09
N ASN A 9 -11.98 -2.04 -9.01
CA ASN A 9 -13.38 -1.74 -8.72
C ASN A 9 -14.24 -3.02 -8.57
N HIS A 10 -13.64 -4.20 -8.72
CA HIS A 10 -14.40 -5.44 -8.55
C HIS A 10 -14.86 -5.59 -7.10
N PRO A 11 -16.16 -5.80 -6.82
CA PRO A 11 -16.67 -5.95 -5.46
C PRO A 11 -16.15 -7.25 -4.85
N LEU A 12 -15.03 -7.15 -4.12
CA LEU A 12 -14.55 -8.21 -3.26
C LEU A 12 -15.55 -8.35 -2.11
N LYS A 13 -15.84 -9.58 -1.71
CA LYS A 13 -16.55 -9.80 -0.44
C LYS A 13 -15.59 -9.52 0.70
N THR A 14 -16.08 -9.02 1.82
CA THR A 14 -15.24 -8.75 3.01
C THR A 14 -14.41 -9.94 3.46
N LYS A 15 -14.91 -11.17 3.23
CA LYS A 15 -14.22 -12.43 3.52
C LYS A 15 -13.02 -12.72 2.60
N ASP A 16 -12.91 -12.01 1.47
CA ASP A 16 -11.82 -12.20 0.51
C ASP A 16 -10.62 -11.27 0.80
N ILE A 17 -10.70 -10.48 1.88
CA ILE A 17 -9.62 -9.59 2.31
C ILE A 17 -8.62 -10.39 3.15
N VAL A 18 -7.35 -10.26 2.80
CA VAL A 18 -6.26 -10.99 3.45
C VAL A 18 -5.99 -10.45 4.85
N GLY A 19 -5.93 -11.33 5.82
CA GLY A 19 -5.62 -11.00 7.21
C GLY A 19 -6.74 -10.27 7.95
N ASN A 20 -6.61 -10.21 9.27
CA ASN A 20 -7.51 -9.46 10.17
C ASN A 20 -9.01 -9.80 10.03
N SER A 21 -9.34 -11.01 9.65
CA SER A 21 -10.72 -11.43 9.32
C SER A 21 -11.72 -11.17 10.45
N GLU A 22 -11.33 -11.41 11.68
CA GLU A 22 -12.19 -11.18 12.86
C GLU A 22 -12.51 -9.70 13.05
N LEU A 23 -11.50 -8.84 12.95
CA LEU A 23 -11.67 -7.39 13.06
C LEU A 23 -12.56 -6.84 11.95
N TRP A 24 -12.34 -7.29 10.71
CA TRP A 24 -13.17 -6.89 9.57
C TRP A 24 -14.63 -7.32 9.74
N GLN A 25 -14.88 -8.53 10.22
CA GLN A 25 -16.22 -9.02 10.49
C GLN A 25 -16.89 -8.24 11.64
N LEU A 26 -16.13 -7.92 12.69
CA LEU A 26 -16.64 -7.13 13.82
C LEU A 26 -17.04 -5.72 13.36
N ILE A 27 -16.21 -5.04 12.59
CA ILE A 27 -16.53 -3.71 12.05
C ILE A 27 -17.77 -3.80 11.14
N ALA A 28 -17.80 -4.76 10.21
CA ALA A 28 -18.94 -4.95 9.31
C ALA A 28 -20.25 -5.18 10.08
N LYS A 29 -20.24 -6.04 11.09
CA LYS A 29 -21.39 -6.30 11.95
C LYS A 29 -21.87 -5.05 12.69
N LYS A 30 -20.95 -4.22 13.22
CA LYS A 30 -21.30 -2.96 13.88
C LYS A 30 -21.92 -1.95 12.91
N ILE A 31 -21.43 -1.89 11.67
CA ILE A 31 -22.01 -1.01 10.64
C ILE A 31 -23.40 -1.47 10.25
N GLN A 32 -23.60 -2.77 10.01
CA GLN A 32 -24.91 -3.35 9.67
C GLN A 32 -25.95 -3.13 10.77
N ASN A 33 -25.54 -3.17 12.02
CA ASN A 33 -26.42 -2.94 13.18
C ASN A 33 -26.59 -1.46 13.53
N HIS A 34 -26.07 -0.52 12.74
CA HIS A 34 -26.15 0.95 12.97
C HIS A 34 -25.54 1.43 14.29
N ILE A 35 -24.69 0.62 14.94
CA ILE A 35 -24.03 0.94 16.21
C ILE A 35 -22.54 1.27 16.07
N CYS A 36 -22.08 1.42 14.83
CA CYS A 36 -20.68 1.74 14.57
C CYS A 36 -20.39 3.20 14.92
N PRO A 37 -19.36 3.48 15.75
CA PRO A 37 -18.90 4.84 16.00
C PRO A 37 -18.11 5.40 14.80
N HIS A 38 -17.53 6.59 14.95
CA HIS A 38 -16.49 7.04 14.02
C HIS A 38 -15.31 6.07 14.09
N LEU A 39 -14.64 5.83 12.96
CA LEU A 39 -13.57 4.84 12.85
C LEU A 39 -12.25 5.50 12.46
N ILE A 40 -11.17 5.02 13.04
CA ILE A 40 -9.81 5.27 12.57
C ILE A 40 -9.23 3.91 12.21
N ILE A 41 -9.00 3.67 10.92
CA ILE A 41 -8.40 2.42 10.41
C ILE A 41 -6.92 2.68 10.18
N CYS A 42 -6.10 2.17 11.08
CA CYS A 42 -4.67 2.42 11.14
C CYS A 42 -3.87 1.18 10.72
N GLY A 43 -2.83 1.39 9.92
CA GLY A 43 -1.88 0.32 9.56
C GLY A 43 -1.09 0.61 8.29
N PRO A 44 -0.07 -0.18 7.99
CA PRO A 44 0.82 0.01 6.85
C PRO A 44 0.10 0.09 5.50
N ALA A 45 0.80 0.61 4.48
CA ALA A 45 0.26 0.65 3.13
C ALA A 45 0.17 -0.77 2.53
N GLY A 46 -0.86 -1.00 1.70
CA GLY A 46 -0.98 -2.25 0.92
C GLY A 46 -1.52 -3.47 1.66
N ILE A 47 -2.02 -3.31 2.91
CA ILE A 47 -2.60 -4.40 3.72
C ILE A 47 -4.11 -4.58 3.57
N GLY A 48 -4.77 -3.81 2.71
CA GLY A 48 -6.20 -4.00 2.41
C GLY A 48 -7.17 -2.99 3.04
N LYS A 49 -6.73 -1.94 3.75
CA LYS A 49 -7.60 -0.94 4.40
C LYS A 49 -8.62 -0.31 3.46
N SER A 50 -8.17 0.36 2.41
CA SER A 50 -9.05 1.02 1.42
C SER A 50 -9.96 0.01 0.71
N THR A 51 -9.46 -1.20 0.45
CA THR A 51 -10.24 -2.29 -0.15
C THR A 51 -11.40 -2.69 0.76
N PHE A 52 -11.15 -2.85 2.07
CA PHE A 52 -12.19 -3.16 3.04
C PHE A 52 -13.26 -2.06 3.10
N ILE A 53 -12.84 -0.79 3.24
CA ILE A 53 -13.74 0.35 3.32
C ILE A 53 -14.66 0.39 2.10
N ARG A 54 -14.08 0.28 0.91
CA ARG A 54 -14.84 0.30 -0.36
C ARG A 54 -15.79 -0.87 -0.48
N THR A 55 -15.32 -2.08 -0.20
CA THR A 55 -16.15 -3.29 -0.29
C THR A 55 -17.34 -3.22 0.65
N MET A 56 -17.13 -2.75 1.85
CA MET A 56 -18.14 -2.73 2.88
C MET A 56 -19.18 -1.63 2.67
N LEU A 57 -18.76 -0.42 2.31
CA LEU A 57 -19.63 0.73 2.19
C LEU A 57 -20.30 0.82 0.81
N LEU A 58 -19.52 0.77 -0.27
CA LEU A 58 -20.05 0.95 -1.62
C LEU A 58 -20.87 -0.25 -2.08
N GLY A 59 -20.46 -1.46 -1.71
CA GLY A 59 -21.19 -2.69 -2.02
C GLY A 59 -22.51 -2.86 -1.27
N SER A 60 -22.75 -2.08 -0.21
CA SER A 60 -23.93 -2.21 0.66
C SER A 60 -24.98 -1.11 0.47
N GLY A 61 -24.80 -0.20 -0.48
CA GLY A 61 -25.76 0.85 -0.81
C GLY A 61 -25.84 1.99 0.19
N TYR A 62 -24.82 2.18 1.04
CA TYR A 62 -24.72 3.34 1.91
C TYR A 62 -24.44 4.62 1.13
N ASN A 63 -24.90 5.76 1.65
CA ASN A 63 -24.55 7.07 1.11
C ASN A 63 -23.15 7.45 1.62
N VAL A 64 -22.18 7.49 0.70
CA VAL A 64 -20.74 7.64 1.02
C VAL A 64 -20.15 8.82 0.28
N LEU A 65 -19.45 9.69 1.01
CA LEU A 65 -18.60 10.74 0.48
C LEU A 65 -17.14 10.34 0.75
N THR A 66 -16.34 10.21 -0.31
CA THR A 66 -14.91 9.86 -0.19
C THR A 66 -14.05 11.04 -0.61
N HIS A 67 -13.08 11.40 0.23
CA HIS A 67 -12.05 12.39 -0.05
C HIS A 67 -10.66 11.79 0.09
N ASN A 68 -9.79 12.10 -0.87
CA ASN A 68 -8.36 11.78 -0.81
C ASN A 68 -7.61 13.00 -0.29
N CYS A 69 -7.13 12.93 0.96
CA CYS A 69 -6.51 14.07 1.65
C CYS A 69 -5.14 14.49 1.05
N ILE A 70 -4.54 13.70 0.16
CA ILE A 70 -3.31 14.07 -0.57
C ILE A 70 -3.67 14.86 -1.83
N ALA A 71 -4.68 14.43 -2.57
CA ALA A 71 -5.04 14.99 -3.87
C ALA A 71 -5.88 16.28 -3.74
N ASP A 72 -6.74 16.32 -2.73
CA ASP A 72 -7.72 17.39 -2.52
C ASP A 72 -7.10 18.55 -1.71
N SER A 73 -6.08 19.20 -2.25
CA SER A 73 -5.39 20.33 -1.59
C SER A 73 -6.21 21.63 -1.52
N GLY A 74 -7.37 21.69 -2.17
CA GLY A 74 -8.32 22.79 -2.12
C GLY A 74 -9.15 22.81 -0.82
N LEU A 75 -8.53 23.26 0.29
CA LEU A 75 -9.07 23.19 1.66
C LEU A 75 -10.48 23.78 1.85
N ARG A 76 -10.89 24.76 1.07
CA ARG A 76 -12.22 25.40 1.22
C ARG A 76 -13.33 24.54 0.63
N ASP A 77 -13.18 24.12 -0.60
CA ASP A 77 -14.21 23.35 -1.32
C ASP A 77 -14.44 21.99 -0.66
N VAL A 78 -13.37 21.34 -0.18
CA VAL A 78 -13.46 20.09 0.57
C VAL A 78 -14.19 20.27 1.89
N ARG A 79 -13.90 21.35 2.63
CA ARG A 79 -14.60 21.64 3.90
C ARG A 79 -16.08 21.90 3.70
N ASP A 80 -16.45 22.63 2.66
CA ASP A 80 -17.85 22.95 2.37
C ASP A 80 -18.61 21.73 1.86
N SER A 81 -17.98 20.88 1.07
CA SER A 81 -18.51 19.58 0.65
C SER A 81 -18.79 18.67 1.85
N ILE A 82 -17.78 18.49 2.71
CA ILE A 82 -17.92 17.68 3.93
C ILE A 82 -19.02 18.24 4.86
N ARG A 83 -19.05 19.57 5.07
CA ARG A 83 -20.04 20.22 5.91
C ARG A 83 -21.45 20.04 5.37
N SER A 84 -21.64 20.24 4.07
CA SER A 84 -22.92 20.08 3.39
C SER A 84 -23.40 18.62 3.50
N PHE A 85 -22.50 17.68 3.22
CA PHE A 85 -22.81 16.26 3.34
C PHE A 85 -23.15 15.85 4.77
N ALA A 86 -22.39 16.32 5.76
CA ALA A 86 -22.58 15.97 7.17
C ALA A 86 -23.91 16.48 7.77
N ARG A 87 -24.47 17.56 7.21
CA ARG A 87 -25.79 18.11 7.64
C ARG A 87 -26.98 17.32 7.12
N GLY A 88 -26.78 16.38 6.22
CA GLY A 88 -27.84 15.56 5.69
C GLY A 88 -28.39 14.58 6.76
N SER A 89 -29.66 14.23 6.62
CA SER A 89 -30.32 13.21 7.47
C SER A 89 -29.89 11.79 7.09
N VAL A 90 -30.16 10.85 7.97
CA VAL A 90 -30.12 9.41 7.67
C VAL A 90 -31.03 9.09 6.49
N ASP A 91 -30.76 8.01 5.78
CA ASP A 91 -31.60 7.57 4.66
C ASP A 91 -32.98 7.05 5.16
N SER A 92 -33.87 6.72 4.23
CA SER A 92 -35.20 6.18 4.53
C SER A 92 -35.19 4.84 5.29
N LYS A 93 -34.03 4.16 5.28
CA LYS A 93 -33.81 2.90 6.01
C LYS A 93 -33.14 3.10 7.37
N GLY A 94 -32.88 4.34 7.78
CA GLY A 94 -32.18 4.66 9.01
C GLY A 94 -30.65 4.48 8.95
N ASN A 95 -30.08 4.28 7.75
CA ASN A 95 -28.66 4.12 7.60
C ASN A 95 -27.92 5.46 7.81
N HIS A 96 -26.80 5.41 8.54
CA HIS A 96 -25.90 6.55 8.61
C HIS A 96 -25.26 6.87 7.26
N ARG A 97 -24.98 8.13 7.05
CA ARG A 97 -24.12 8.60 5.96
C ARG A 97 -22.67 8.42 6.37
N TRP A 98 -21.80 8.14 5.40
CA TRP A 98 -20.39 7.87 5.66
C TRP A 98 -19.49 8.87 4.96
N ILE A 99 -18.56 9.44 5.70
CA ILE A 99 -17.49 10.27 5.14
C ILE A 99 -16.19 9.50 5.33
N VAL A 100 -15.54 9.18 4.22
CA VAL A 100 -14.28 8.45 4.18
C VAL A 100 -13.16 9.44 3.81
N LEU A 101 -12.17 9.54 4.68
CA LEU A 101 -10.99 10.37 4.51
C LEU A 101 -9.79 9.44 4.26
N GLU A 102 -9.48 9.23 2.98
CA GLU A 102 -8.33 8.44 2.56
C GLU A 102 -7.04 9.25 2.79
N HIS A 103 -5.98 8.60 3.28
CA HIS A 103 -4.71 9.23 3.61
C HIS A 103 -4.84 10.39 4.61
N ALA A 104 -5.60 10.19 5.66
CA ALA A 104 -5.86 11.22 6.66
C ALA A 104 -4.60 11.64 7.46
N ASP A 105 -3.47 10.93 7.31
CA ASP A 105 -2.15 11.35 7.78
C ASP A 105 -1.74 12.74 7.22
N SER A 106 -2.27 13.12 6.07
CA SER A 106 -1.94 14.38 5.38
C SER A 106 -2.80 15.56 5.83
N LEU A 107 -3.74 15.35 6.76
CA LEU A 107 -4.61 16.40 7.26
C LEU A 107 -3.83 17.43 8.10
N THR A 108 -3.99 18.71 7.76
CA THR A 108 -3.43 19.81 8.55
C THR A 108 -4.13 19.96 9.90
N ALA A 109 -3.45 20.55 10.89
CA ALA A 109 -4.03 20.82 12.20
C ALA A 109 -5.35 21.60 12.13
N ASP A 110 -5.44 22.59 11.24
CA ASP A 110 -6.67 23.39 11.04
C ASP A 110 -7.83 22.55 10.49
N THR A 111 -7.52 21.61 9.58
CA THR A 111 -8.53 20.70 9.05
C THR A 111 -8.99 19.72 10.12
N GLN A 112 -8.08 19.21 10.95
CA GLN A 112 -8.44 18.34 12.07
C GLN A 112 -9.29 19.07 13.11
N ALA A 113 -8.98 20.34 13.42
CA ALA A 113 -9.79 21.16 14.32
C ALA A 113 -11.22 21.41 13.77
N PHE A 114 -11.36 21.59 12.46
CA PHE A 114 -12.65 21.67 11.79
C PHE A 114 -13.42 20.35 11.88
N LEU A 115 -12.78 19.22 11.59
CA LEU A 115 -13.39 17.89 11.64
C LEU A 115 -13.86 17.52 13.06
N ARG A 116 -13.09 17.89 14.10
CA ARG A 116 -13.49 17.71 15.50
C ARG A 116 -14.90 18.23 15.75
N ARG A 117 -15.20 19.46 15.31
CA ARG A 117 -16.51 20.07 15.50
C ARG A 117 -17.61 19.29 14.78
N LEU A 118 -17.31 18.77 13.59
CA LEU A 118 -18.27 17.96 12.83
C LEU A 118 -18.52 16.61 13.47
N LEU A 119 -17.51 15.97 14.05
CA LEU A 119 -17.67 14.71 14.79
C LEU A 119 -18.65 14.87 15.95
N GLU A 120 -18.65 16.02 16.64
CA GLU A 120 -19.56 16.32 17.74
C GLU A 120 -20.99 16.62 17.26
N THR A 121 -21.13 17.40 16.18
CA THR A 121 -22.45 17.93 15.75
C THR A 121 -23.20 17.01 14.79
N ALA A 122 -22.49 16.20 13.99
CA ALA A 122 -23.08 15.34 12.97
C ALA A 122 -23.19 13.85 13.39
N SER A 123 -22.85 13.52 14.62
CA SER A 123 -22.76 12.14 15.11
C SER A 123 -24.09 11.36 15.08
N THR A 124 -25.23 12.02 14.99
CA THR A 124 -26.54 11.37 14.91
C THR A 124 -26.88 10.81 13.54
N SER A 125 -26.36 11.42 12.47
CA SER A 125 -26.70 11.07 11.08
C SER A 125 -25.50 10.63 10.24
N THR A 126 -24.29 11.04 10.61
CA THR A 126 -23.10 10.84 9.80
C THR A 126 -21.98 10.22 10.62
N ARG A 127 -21.26 9.28 10.00
CA ARG A 127 -20.09 8.63 10.56
C ARG A 127 -18.86 8.93 9.69
N PHE A 128 -17.70 8.99 10.33
CA PHE A 128 -16.43 9.25 9.68
C PHE A 128 -15.54 8.01 9.74
N ILE A 129 -14.81 7.77 8.67
CA ILE A 129 -13.72 6.81 8.62
C ILE A 129 -12.46 7.56 8.22
N PHE A 130 -11.44 7.50 9.08
CA PHE A 130 -10.10 8.03 8.83
C PHE A 130 -9.20 6.85 8.46
N GLU A 131 -8.70 6.83 7.24
CA GLU A 131 -7.69 5.86 6.83
C GLU A 131 -6.31 6.47 7.04
N VAL A 132 -5.52 5.87 7.95
CA VAL A 132 -4.20 6.36 8.33
C VAL A 132 -3.15 5.26 8.27
N ARG A 133 -1.89 5.64 8.18
CA ARG A 133 -0.76 4.73 8.33
C ARG A 133 -0.32 4.63 9.78
N GLU A 134 -0.34 5.75 10.48
CA GLU A 134 0.10 5.87 11.87
C GLU A 134 -0.92 6.69 12.66
N SER A 135 -1.28 6.22 13.84
CA SER A 135 -2.28 6.90 14.70
C SER A 135 -1.77 8.25 15.22
N GLY A 136 -0.45 8.42 15.35
CA GLY A 136 0.16 9.67 15.80
C GLY A 136 -0.04 10.88 14.87
N ALA A 137 -0.49 10.65 13.61
CA ALA A 137 -0.84 11.72 12.69
C ALA A 137 -2.21 12.37 13.00
N ILE A 138 -3.04 11.72 13.82
CA ILE A 138 -4.38 12.18 14.19
C ILE A 138 -4.35 12.80 15.58
N SER A 139 -4.97 13.97 15.71
CA SER A 139 -5.02 14.71 16.97
C SER A 139 -5.88 13.99 18.04
N GLU A 140 -5.47 14.11 19.28
CA GLU A 140 -6.12 13.51 20.45
C GLU A 140 -7.66 13.76 20.52
N PRO A 141 -8.18 14.95 20.18
CA PRO A 141 -9.62 15.19 20.19
C PRO A 141 -10.43 14.35 19.17
N ILE A 142 -9.79 13.92 18.06
CA ILE A 142 -10.40 13.00 17.08
C ILE A 142 -10.27 11.56 17.57
N LEU A 143 -9.09 11.19 18.10
CA LEU A 143 -8.82 9.86 18.64
C LEU A 143 -9.83 9.51 19.76
N SER A 144 -10.07 10.41 20.71
CA SER A 144 -10.98 10.19 21.85
C SER A 144 -12.45 10.00 21.44
N ARG A 145 -12.85 10.41 20.23
CA ARG A 145 -14.23 10.30 19.69
C ARG A 145 -14.39 9.20 18.67
N SER A 146 -13.34 8.48 18.39
CA SER A 146 -13.32 7.46 17.34
C SER A 146 -12.85 6.12 17.89
N TRP A 147 -13.29 5.06 17.29
CA TRP A 147 -12.75 3.74 17.57
C TRP A 147 -11.50 3.52 16.72
N LEU A 148 -10.34 3.42 17.37
CA LEU A 148 -9.08 3.11 16.73
C LEU A 148 -9.01 1.60 16.45
N CYS A 149 -8.93 1.25 15.18
CA CYS A 149 -8.77 -0.10 14.68
C CYS A 149 -7.36 -0.25 14.09
N ASN A 150 -6.46 -0.88 14.83
CA ASN A 150 -5.14 -1.20 14.32
C ASN A 150 -5.22 -2.47 13.47
N ILE A 151 -4.73 -2.37 12.25
CA ILE A 151 -4.71 -3.46 11.28
C ILE A 151 -3.31 -4.05 11.26
N ASP A 152 -3.22 -5.30 11.64
CA ASP A 152 -1.96 -6.02 11.64
C ASP A 152 -1.51 -6.39 10.22
N VAL A 153 -0.21 -6.52 10.06
CA VAL A 153 0.40 -6.99 8.81
C VAL A 153 0.00 -8.46 8.61
N PRO A 154 -0.59 -8.83 7.46
CA PRO A 154 -0.93 -10.22 7.19
C PRO A 154 0.29 -11.12 7.26
N SER A 155 0.08 -12.33 7.75
CA SER A 155 1.13 -13.34 7.85
C SER A 155 1.61 -13.78 6.46
N PHE A 156 2.83 -14.29 6.42
CA PHE A 156 3.40 -14.91 5.22
C PHE A 156 2.47 -15.99 4.61
N LEU A 157 1.86 -16.82 5.43
CA LEU A 157 0.97 -17.90 4.99
C LEU A 157 -0.30 -17.36 4.36
N GLU A 158 -0.90 -16.32 4.91
CA GLU A 158 -2.08 -15.67 4.37
C GLU A 158 -1.78 -15.04 3.00
N ILE A 159 -0.63 -14.38 2.87
CA ILE A 159 -0.20 -13.78 1.60
C ILE A 159 0.06 -14.85 0.55
N ARG A 160 0.77 -15.93 0.89
CA ARG A 160 1.01 -17.08 0.00
C ARG A 160 -0.31 -17.68 -0.49
N TYR A 161 -1.24 -17.91 0.42
CA TYR A 161 -2.57 -18.43 0.07
C TYR A 161 -3.30 -17.52 -0.91
N GLU A 162 -3.28 -16.22 -0.68
CA GLU A 162 -3.91 -15.24 -1.56
C GLU A 162 -3.26 -15.20 -2.96
N ILE A 163 -1.93 -15.30 -3.04
CA ILE A 163 -1.22 -15.41 -4.30
C ILE A 163 -1.71 -16.65 -5.09
N LEU A 164 -1.70 -17.81 -4.46
CA LEU A 164 -2.14 -19.05 -5.09
C LEU A 164 -3.61 -18.97 -5.52
N ARG A 165 -4.47 -18.42 -4.68
CA ARG A 165 -5.89 -18.23 -5.00
C ARG A 165 -6.10 -17.34 -6.22
N ARG A 166 -5.37 -16.22 -6.33
CA ARG A 166 -5.51 -15.27 -7.46
C ARG A 166 -4.90 -15.74 -8.74
N THR A 167 -3.97 -16.64 -8.68
CA THR A 167 -3.32 -17.23 -9.84
C THR A 167 -3.86 -18.61 -10.18
N ASN A 168 -5.02 -19.00 -9.60
CA ASN A 168 -5.66 -20.31 -9.78
C ASN A 168 -4.72 -21.51 -9.55
N ASN A 169 -3.75 -21.36 -8.63
CA ASN A 169 -2.67 -22.32 -8.36
C ASN A 169 -1.76 -22.61 -9.56
N GLU A 170 -1.70 -21.73 -10.55
CA GLU A 170 -0.84 -21.90 -11.73
C GLU A 170 0.61 -21.47 -11.50
N ILE A 171 0.87 -20.73 -10.43
CA ILE A 171 2.23 -20.40 -9.96
C ILE A 171 2.71 -21.53 -9.05
N SER A 172 4.03 -21.86 -9.10
CA SER A 172 4.62 -22.84 -8.21
C SER A 172 4.54 -22.38 -6.74
N ILE A 173 4.50 -23.31 -5.81
CA ILE A 173 4.48 -23.01 -4.37
C ILE A 173 5.75 -22.24 -3.99
N GLU A 174 6.90 -22.62 -4.54
CA GLU A 174 8.21 -21.98 -4.29
C GLU A 174 8.21 -20.51 -4.76
N ASP A 175 7.68 -20.22 -5.96
CA ASP A 175 7.54 -18.86 -6.45
C ASP A 175 6.58 -18.04 -5.57
N ALA A 176 5.47 -18.64 -5.14
CA ALA A 176 4.50 -17.98 -4.26
C ALA A 176 5.12 -17.67 -2.88
N GLU A 177 5.94 -18.56 -2.34
CA GLU A 177 6.67 -18.35 -1.08
C GLU A 177 7.71 -17.24 -1.20
N ARG A 178 8.48 -17.23 -2.28
CA ARG A 178 9.44 -16.17 -2.54
C ARG A 178 8.76 -14.80 -2.66
N ILE A 179 7.69 -14.71 -3.45
CA ILE A 179 6.93 -13.46 -3.61
C ILE A 179 6.34 -12.98 -2.27
N ALA A 180 5.79 -13.91 -1.47
CA ALA A 180 5.24 -13.57 -0.17
C ALA A 180 6.30 -13.03 0.78
N THR A 181 7.50 -13.64 0.80
CA THR A 181 8.64 -13.18 1.59
C THR A 181 9.11 -11.80 1.16
N ASP A 182 9.31 -11.60 -0.15
CA ASP A 182 9.81 -10.35 -0.74
C ASP A 182 8.82 -9.17 -0.56
N SER A 183 7.55 -9.47 -0.40
CA SER A 183 6.51 -8.46 -0.20
C SER A 183 6.54 -7.81 1.19
N CYS A 184 7.22 -8.42 2.17
CA CYS A 184 7.30 -7.93 3.55
C CYS A 184 5.93 -7.55 4.15
N GLY A 185 4.91 -8.36 3.91
CA GLY A 185 3.55 -8.11 4.41
C GLY A 185 2.69 -7.18 3.55
N ASN A 186 3.23 -6.63 2.47
CA ASN A 186 2.46 -5.78 1.55
C ASN A 186 1.71 -6.62 0.51
N VAL A 187 0.44 -6.90 0.77
CA VAL A 187 -0.43 -7.73 -0.09
C VAL A 187 -0.53 -7.18 -1.51
N ARG A 188 -0.57 -5.84 -1.66
CA ARG A 188 -0.64 -5.21 -2.98
C ARG A 188 0.58 -5.54 -3.83
N VAL A 189 1.77 -5.41 -3.27
CA VAL A 189 3.04 -5.75 -3.95
C VAL A 189 3.07 -7.24 -4.27
N ALA A 190 2.72 -8.09 -3.33
CA ALA A 190 2.68 -9.54 -3.51
C ALA A 190 1.77 -9.94 -4.69
N VAL A 191 0.55 -9.43 -4.71
CA VAL A 191 -0.42 -9.74 -5.77
C VAL A 191 0.04 -9.19 -7.13
N HIS A 192 0.57 -7.97 -7.19
CA HIS A 192 1.09 -7.41 -8.44
C HIS A 192 2.24 -8.25 -9.02
N ASN A 193 3.19 -8.65 -8.18
CA ASN A 193 4.32 -9.48 -8.59
C ASN A 193 3.85 -10.86 -9.05
N ALA A 194 2.93 -11.48 -8.33
CA ALA A 194 2.36 -12.78 -8.68
C ALA A 194 1.63 -12.74 -10.03
N LEU A 195 0.78 -11.74 -10.25
CA LEU A 195 0.06 -11.59 -11.52
C LEU A 195 0.99 -11.26 -12.68
N ALA A 196 2.07 -10.53 -12.46
CA ALA A 196 3.08 -10.28 -13.47
C ALA A 196 3.76 -11.58 -13.92
N ILE A 197 4.20 -12.40 -12.96
CA ILE A 197 4.84 -13.69 -13.24
C ILE A 197 3.84 -14.64 -13.93
N TRP A 198 2.61 -14.72 -13.45
CA TRP A 198 1.57 -15.56 -14.03
C TRP A 198 1.28 -15.22 -15.49
N ARG A 199 1.14 -13.93 -15.83
CA ARG A 199 0.91 -13.48 -17.20
C ARG A 199 2.06 -13.77 -18.14
N ILE A 200 3.30 -13.75 -17.64
CA ILE A 200 4.51 -14.06 -18.42
C ILE A 200 4.54 -15.55 -18.75
N LYS A 201 4.21 -16.42 -17.79
CA LYS A 201 4.12 -17.87 -18.00
C LYS A 201 3.09 -18.24 -19.06
N ASP A 202 1.95 -17.55 -19.10
CA ASP A 202 0.85 -17.80 -20.07
C ASP A 202 1.24 -17.43 -21.52
N LYS A 203 2.19 -16.53 -21.72
CA LYS A 203 2.61 -16.05 -23.05
C LYS A 203 3.79 -16.77 -23.66
N LYS A 204 4.30 -17.86 -23.06
CA LYS A 204 5.52 -18.60 -23.51
C LYS A 204 6.78 -17.72 -23.70
N ASP A 205 6.72 -16.45 -23.38
CA ASP A 205 7.88 -15.59 -23.40
C ASP A 205 8.72 -15.89 -22.15
N LYS A 206 9.87 -16.53 -22.34
CA LYS A 206 10.92 -16.64 -21.32
C LYS A 206 11.49 -15.27 -21.02
N ILE A 207 10.71 -14.42 -20.36
CA ILE A 207 11.32 -13.33 -19.61
C ILE A 207 11.81 -14.00 -18.33
N GLY A 208 13.13 -14.18 -18.25
CA GLY A 208 13.75 -14.75 -17.06
C GLY A 208 13.21 -14.05 -15.82
N CYS A 209 12.94 -14.81 -14.77
CA CYS A 209 12.54 -14.24 -13.50
C CYS A 209 13.51 -13.11 -13.16
N GLY A 210 13.04 -11.98 -12.66
CA GLY A 210 13.91 -10.81 -12.39
C GLY A 210 15.18 -11.18 -11.61
N SER A 211 15.14 -12.25 -10.79
CA SER A 211 16.32 -12.81 -10.11
C SER A 211 17.37 -13.41 -11.04
N GLU A 212 16.99 -14.12 -12.11
CA GLU A 212 17.96 -14.70 -13.07
C GLU A 212 18.67 -13.60 -13.85
N ILE A 213 17.94 -12.57 -14.24
CA ILE A 213 18.51 -11.40 -14.92
C ILE A 213 19.44 -10.65 -13.98
N ILE A 214 19.02 -10.44 -12.73
CA ILE A 214 19.83 -9.80 -11.69
C ILE A 214 21.10 -10.60 -11.45
N GLU A 215 21.01 -11.93 -11.37
CA GLU A 215 22.16 -12.80 -11.17
C GLU A 215 23.13 -12.75 -12.37
N SER A 216 22.60 -12.80 -13.61
CA SER A 216 23.40 -12.71 -14.82
C SER A 216 24.11 -11.36 -14.94
N LEU A 217 23.48 -10.27 -14.53
CA LEU A 217 24.08 -8.95 -14.51
C LEU A 217 25.14 -8.83 -13.40
N TRP A 218 24.91 -9.48 -12.26
CA TRP A 218 25.85 -9.49 -11.14
C TRP A 218 27.09 -10.30 -11.43
N GLN A 219 26.98 -11.43 -12.08
CA GLN A 219 28.12 -12.25 -12.51
C GLN A 219 29.04 -11.54 -13.51
N LYS A 220 28.53 -10.56 -14.26
CA LYS A 220 29.30 -9.72 -15.19
C LYS A 220 29.95 -8.50 -14.52
N ARG A 221 29.89 -8.40 -13.21
CA ARG A 221 30.45 -7.29 -12.45
C ARG A 221 31.99 -7.28 -12.58
N PRO A 222 32.59 -6.16 -13.04
CA PRO A 222 34.03 -5.99 -13.04
C PRO A 222 34.61 -5.92 -11.61
N GLU A 223 35.92 -6.06 -11.48
CA GLU A 223 36.58 -5.84 -10.18
C GLU A 223 36.46 -4.37 -9.74
N GLU A 224 36.43 -4.14 -8.43
CA GLU A 224 36.08 -2.83 -7.83
C GLU A 224 37.01 -1.66 -8.22
N ASN A 225 38.22 -1.95 -8.70
CA ASN A 225 39.20 -0.95 -9.09
C ASN A 225 39.28 -0.70 -10.61
N ASP A 226 38.37 -1.29 -11.38
CA ASP A 226 38.34 -1.14 -12.83
C ASP A 226 37.53 0.10 -13.23
N THR A 227 38.09 0.91 -14.16
CA THR A 227 37.40 2.05 -14.78
C THR A 227 36.09 1.65 -15.51
N SER A 228 35.98 0.38 -15.89
CA SER A 228 34.80 -0.22 -16.51
C SER A 228 33.59 -0.36 -15.52
N TYR A 229 33.83 -0.26 -14.22
CA TYR A 229 32.79 -0.47 -13.19
C TYR A 229 31.64 0.53 -13.31
N GLY A 230 31.96 1.81 -13.53
CA GLY A 230 30.94 2.85 -13.72
C GLY A 230 30.11 2.63 -15.00
N LEU A 231 30.74 2.14 -16.06
CA LEU A 231 30.05 1.81 -17.32
C LEU A 231 29.10 0.62 -17.13
N TRP A 232 29.60 -0.45 -16.52
CA TRP A 232 28.77 -1.61 -16.17
C TRP A 232 27.57 -1.23 -15.30
N ALA A 233 27.73 -0.37 -14.31
CA ALA A 233 26.64 0.08 -13.47
C ALA A 233 25.57 0.86 -14.28
N CYS A 234 25.98 1.70 -15.21
CA CYS A 234 25.08 2.43 -16.11
C CYS A 234 24.33 1.48 -17.05
N GLU A 235 25.01 0.52 -17.64
CA GLU A 235 24.40 -0.50 -18.51
C GLU A 235 23.42 -1.39 -17.75
N THR A 236 23.77 -1.77 -16.52
CA THR A 236 22.89 -2.55 -15.63
C THR A 236 21.60 -1.79 -15.29
N ILE A 237 21.71 -0.49 -14.94
CA ILE A 237 20.51 0.36 -14.71
C ILE A 237 19.67 0.46 -15.98
N ALA A 238 20.29 0.64 -17.14
CA ALA A 238 19.57 0.75 -18.39
C ALA A 238 18.86 -0.56 -18.76
N ALA A 239 19.50 -1.71 -18.54
CA ALA A 239 18.93 -3.03 -18.76
C ALA A 239 17.73 -3.28 -17.80
N LEU A 240 17.87 -2.98 -16.52
CA LEU A 240 16.79 -3.11 -15.52
C LEU A 240 15.59 -2.24 -15.88
N LYS A 241 15.83 -0.97 -16.27
CA LYS A 241 14.75 -0.06 -16.71
C LYS A 241 14.04 -0.56 -17.96
N LYS A 242 14.77 -1.08 -18.94
CA LYS A 242 14.20 -1.62 -20.18
C LYS A 242 13.26 -2.81 -19.89
N GLN A 243 13.53 -3.55 -18.82
CA GLN A 243 12.73 -4.69 -18.39
C GLN A 243 11.64 -4.31 -17.37
N GLY A 244 11.49 -3.03 -17.04
CA GLY A 244 10.53 -2.56 -16.05
C GLY A 244 10.90 -2.89 -14.59
N ALA A 245 12.13 -3.35 -14.34
CA ALA A 245 12.62 -3.67 -13.01
C ALA A 245 13.08 -2.41 -12.26
N ASP A 246 12.76 -2.33 -10.97
CA ASP A 246 13.21 -1.25 -10.11
C ASP A 246 14.64 -1.55 -9.59
N SER A 247 15.57 -0.62 -9.83
CA SER A 247 16.95 -0.72 -9.33
C SER A 247 17.04 -0.88 -7.80
N ARG A 248 16.03 -0.47 -7.05
CA ARG A 248 15.92 -0.69 -5.61
C ARG A 248 15.75 -2.16 -5.24
N ILE A 249 15.06 -2.93 -6.08
CA ILE A 249 14.90 -4.37 -5.88
C ILE A 249 16.25 -5.07 -6.05
N PHE A 250 17.02 -4.67 -7.06
CA PHE A 250 18.37 -5.17 -7.27
C PHE A 250 19.26 -4.96 -6.04
N LEU A 251 19.27 -3.75 -5.48
CA LEU A 251 20.04 -3.44 -4.28
C LEU A 251 19.57 -4.24 -3.07
N ARG A 252 18.26 -4.43 -2.90
CA ARG A 252 17.70 -5.24 -1.80
C ARG A 252 18.12 -6.70 -1.86
N LEU A 253 18.10 -7.31 -3.03
CA LEU A 253 18.51 -8.71 -3.20
C LEU A 253 19.99 -8.92 -2.90
N LYS A 254 20.81 -7.89 -3.11
CA LYS A 254 22.25 -7.93 -2.84
C LYS A 254 22.65 -7.36 -1.47
N MET A 255 21.68 -6.96 -0.65
CA MET A 255 21.91 -6.41 0.70
C MET A 255 22.65 -7.37 1.64
N ASN A 256 22.36 -8.65 1.56
CA ASN A 256 23.00 -9.66 2.42
C ASN A 256 24.49 -9.85 2.09
N GLU A 257 24.91 -9.42 0.91
CA GLU A 257 26.28 -9.54 0.43
C GLU A 257 27.11 -8.28 0.68
N ASN A 258 26.44 -7.13 0.96
CA ASN A 258 27.12 -5.85 1.07
C ASN A 258 26.42 -4.83 2.01
N ASN A 259 27.06 -4.55 3.16
CA ASN A 259 26.60 -3.55 4.13
C ASN A 259 26.47 -2.12 3.56
N HIS A 260 27.19 -1.82 2.47
CA HIS A 260 27.12 -0.53 1.79
C HIS A 260 25.78 -0.33 1.07
N ALA A 261 25.23 -1.37 0.46
CA ALA A 261 23.90 -1.34 -0.16
C ALA A 261 22.78 -0.97 0.85
N LEU A 262 22.91 -1.40 2.10
CA LEU A 262 22.01 -1.02 3.20
C LEU A 262 22.04 0.49 3.50
N ARG A 263 23.22 1.09 3.58
CA ARG A 263 23.37 2.53 3.84
C ARG A 263 22.77 3.38 2.72
N VAL A 264 22.96 2.96 1.48
CA VAL A 264 22.41 3.67 0.32
C VAL A 264 20.90 3.56 0.25
N LEU A 265 20.31 2.39 0.52
CA LEU A 265 18.86 2.23 0.59
C LEU A 265 18.24 3.08 1.70
N SER A 266 18.90 3.23 2.85
CA SER A 266 18.43 4.08 3.93
C SER A 266 18.41 5.57 3.56
N GLN A 267 19.36 6.02 2.74
CA GLN A 267 19.42 7.39 2.23
C GLN A 267 18.42 7.64 1.09
N TRP A 268 18.16 6.61 0.28
CA TRP A 268 17.22 6.70 -0.85
C TRP A 268 15.77 6.97 -0.43
N ASN A 269 15.40 6.52 0.75
CA ASN A 269 14.05 6.70 1.29
C ASN A 269 13.82 8.07 1.94
N ARG A 270 14.80 8.98 1.95
CA ARG A 270 14.63 10.33 2.49
C ARG A 270 13.91 11.24 1.49
N PRO A 271 12.91 12.03 1.92
CA PRO A 271 12.31 13.07 1.08
C PRO A 271 13.38 14.09 0.67
N GLY A 272 13.48 14.39 -0.63
CA GLY A 272 14.47 15.32 -1.18
C GLY A 272 15.80 14.71 -1.62
N GLY A 273 15.94 13.39 -1.61
CA GLY A 273 17.14 12.70 -2.09
C GLY A 273 17.43 12.96 -3.57
N SER A 274 18.67 13.31 -3.86
CA SER A 274 19.24 13.52 -5.20
C SER A 274 18.98 12.34 -6.13
N SER A 275 19.05 12.60 -7.41
CA SER A 275 18.70 11.67 -8.48
C SER A 275 19.13 10.23 -8.19
N SER A 276 18.18 9.32 -8.27
CA SER A 276 18.33 7.88 -8.03
C SER A 276 19.58 7.25 -8.69
N ARG A 277 20.05 7.86 -9.77
CA ARG A 277 21.21 7.42 -10.54
C ARG A 277 22.56 7.66 -9.83
N ALA A 278 22.74 8.80 -9.20
CA ALA A 278 23.98 9.13 -8.47
C ALA A 278 24.13 8.27 -7.21
N LEU A 279 23.04 8.05 -6.47
CA LEU A 279 23.03 7.17 -5.30
C LEU A 279 23.32 5.72 -5.68
N TRP A 280 22.79 5.27 -6.81
CA TRP A 280 23.03 3.92 -7.31
C TRP A 280 24.48 3.72 -7.73
N LEU A 281 25.06 4.67 -8.45
CA LEU A 281 26.48 4.67 -8.83
C LEU A 281 27.35 4.68 -7.57
N TYR A 282 27.02 5.52 -6.58
CA TYR A 282 27.75 5.57 -5.32
C TYR A 282 27.68 4.24 -4.54
N ALA A 283 26.51 3.59 -4.51
CA ALA A 283 26.33 2.29 -3.89
C ALA A 283 27.16 1.19 -4.53
N MET A 284 27.30 1.28 -5.84
CA MET A 284 28.00 0.26 -6.61
C MET A 284 29.52 0.51 -6.67
N CYS A 285 29.96 1.75 -6.58
CA CYS A 285 31.38 2.11 -6.64
C CYS A 285 32.18 1.85 -5.36
N GLY A 286 31.52 1.42 -4.26
CA GLY A 286 32.13 0.90 -3.03
C GLY A 286 33.45 1.55 -2.61
N GLN A 287 33.47 2.88 -2.42
CA GLN A 287 34.68 3.48 -1.87
C GLN A 287 34.92 2.96 -0.45
N LYS A 288 35.96 2.16 -0.25
CA LYS A 288 36.59 1.99 1.03
C LYS A 288 37.05 3.37 1.49
N GLN A 289 36.27 4.05 2.31
CA GLN A 289 36.89 5.00 3.22
C GLN A 289 37.57 4.16 4.30
N GLU A 290 38.87 4.02 4.15
CA GLU A 290 39.76 3.72 5.26
C GLU A 290 39.55 4.84 6.29
N VAL A 291 39.12 4.42 7.48
CA VAL A 291 39.29 5.20 8.71
C VAL A 291 40.57 4.72 9.37
#